data_07d31847121d9722aefd4d629afeb5fc
#
_entry.id   07d31847121d9722aefd4d629afeb5fc
#
_cell.length_a   1.000
_cell.length_b   1.000
_cell.length_c   1.000
_cell.angle_alpha   90.00
_cell.angle_beta   90.00
_cell.angle_gamma   90.00
#
_symmetry.space_group_name_H-M   'P 1'
#
loop_
_entity.id
_entity.type
_entity.pdbx_description
1 polymer ?
#
loop_
_entity_poly.entity_id
_entity_poly.type
_entity_poly.pdbx_seq_one_letter_code
_entity_poly.pdbx_strand_id
1 'polypeptide(L)'
;MTTPTSDATAYDHDDVQTFLNSYGVALAAGDLDTIAETYAFPALVVTDEASVLISDAETVRESFRGAAESYRERGLVGAVAQIRSLGTTSAGLVWVDVRWSYRDEWAGEADTESFRYLLRRGRDTFQICVVVPVDPLA
;
A
#
# COMPACT_ATOMS: atom_id res chain seq x y z
N MET A 1 4.84 -17.65 30.75
CA MET A 1 4.20 -17.11 30.11
C MET A 1 4.45 -17.17 28.82
N THR A 2 3.88 -17.17 27.99
CA THR A 2 4.10 -17.31 26.85
C THR A 2 3.78 -16.30 26.06
N THR A 3 4.37 -15.93 25.25
CA THR A 3 4.04 -15.02 24.53
C THR A 3 3.57 -15.37 23.39
N PRO A 4 2.59 -15.08 22.99
CA PRO A 4 2.04 -15.45 21.80
C PRO A 4 2.56 -14.60 20.71
N THR A 5 3.81 -14.60 20.53
CA THR A 5 4.40 -13.86 19.47
C THR A 5 3.87 -14.27 18.14
N SER A 6 3.69 -15.56 17.92
CA SER A 6 3.19 -15.99 16.66
C SER A 6 1.75 -15.60 16.48
N ASP A 7 0.95 -15.58 17.51
CA ASP A 7 -0.42 -15.17 17.38
C ASP A 7 -0.50 -13.68 17.06
N ALA A 8 0.32 -12.87 17.69
CA ALA A 8 0.35 -11.46 17.42
C ALA A 8 0.76 -11.18 15.98
N THR A 9 1.72 -11.93 15.47
CA THR A 9 2.17 -11.76 14.10
C THR A 9 1.06 -12.15 13.13
N ALA A 10 0.35 -13.23 13.40
CA ALA A 10 -0.72 -13.65 12.53
C ALA A 10 -1.85 -12.63 12.52
N TYR A 11 -2.17 -12.06 13.67
CA TYR A 11 -3.19 -11.05 13.74
C TYR A 11 -2.79 -9.81 12.95
N ASP A 12 -1.54 -9.39 13.07
CA ASP A 12 -1.05 -8.24 12.30
C ASP A 12 -1.11 -8.52 10.80
N HIS A 13 -0.85 -9.75 10.38
CA HIS A 13 -0.93 -10.11 8.97
C HIS A 13 -2.36 -9.92 8.46
N ASP A 14 -3.36 -10.39 9.20
CA ASP A 14 -4.74 -10.26 8.77
C ASP A 14 -5.18 -8.79 8.75
N ASP A 15 -4.77 -8.02 9.73
CA ASP A 15 -5.10 -6.61 9.80
C ASP A 15 -4.46 -5.86 8.64
N VAL A 16 -3.21 -6.16 8.33
CA VAL A 16 -2.50 -5.52 7.23
C VAL A 16 -3.13 -5.92 5.90
N GLN A 17 -3.51 -7.19 5.74
CA GLN A 17 -4.15 -7.63 4.50
C GLN A 17 -5.48 -6.90 4.29
N THR A 18 -6.26 -6.73 5.35
CA THR A 18 -7.53 -6.02 5.28
C THR A 18 -7.31 -4.56 4.87
N PHE A 19 -6.29 -3.92 5.47
CA PHE A 19 -5.95 -2.56 5.12
C PHE A 19 -5.55 -2.45 3.65
N LEU A 20 -4.70 -3.36 3.19
CA LEU A 20 -4.23 -3.32 1.81
C LEU A 20 -5.36 -3.63 0.83
N ASN A 21 -6.29 -4.49 1.20
CA ASN A 21 -7.44 -4.78 0.35
C ASN A 21 -8.28 -3.52 0.14
N SER A 22 -8.50 -2.75 1.19
CA SER A 22 -9.24 -1.49 1.09
C SER A 22 -8.51 -0.47 0.23
N TYR A 23 -7.20 -0.40 0.40
CA TYR A 23 -6.37 0.51 -0.40
C TYR A 23 -6.44 0.09 -1.88
N GLY A 24 -6.40 -1.21 -2.15
CA GLY A 24 -6.49 -1.74 -3.51
C GLY A 24 -7.80 -1.38 -4.19
N VAL A 25 -8.91 -1.42 -3.44
CA VAL A 25 -10.20 -1.04 -3.99
C VAL A 25 -10.18 0.43 -4.38
N ALA A 26 -9.60 1.30 -3.54
CA ALA A 26 -9.50 2.72 -3.84
C ALA A 26 -8.59 2.98 -5.04
N LEU A 27 -7.47 2.26 -5.14
CA LEU A 27 -6.55 2.42 -6.25
C LEU A 27 -7.24 2.05 -7.57
N ALA A 28 -7.91 0.92 -7.60
CA ALA A 28 -8.56 0.45 -8.82
C ALA A 28 -9.73 1.33 -9.23
N ALA A 29 -10.42 1.92 -8.27
CA ALA A 29 -11.54 2.80 -8.55
C ALA A 29 -11.13 4.22 -8.88
N GLY A 30 -9.87 4.58 -8.64
CA GLY A 30 -9.42 5.95 -8.82
C GLY A 30 -10.04 6.89 -7.80
N ASP A 31 -10.32 6.37 -6.60
CA ASP A 31 -10.95 7.16 -5.54
C ASP A 31 -9.86 7.95 -4.82
N LEU A 32 -9.54 9.11 -5.35
CA LEU A 32 -8.40 9.90 -4.88
C LEU A 32 -8.53 10.34 -3.44
N ASP A 33 -9.76 10.61 -2.98
CA ASP A 33 -9.94 11.04 -1.60
C ASP A 33 -9.63 9.91 -0.62
N THR A 34 -10.10 8.70 -0.91
CA THR A 34 -9.81 7.55 -0.05
C THR A 34 -8.33 7.20 -0.11
N ILE A 35 -7.70 7.30 -1.29
CA ILE A 35 -6.26 7.07 -1.40
C ILE A 35 -5.53 8.06 -0.50
N ALA A 36 -5.90 9.35 -0.53
CA ALA A 36 -5.23 10.35 0.28
C ALA A 36 -5.40 10.10 1.78
N GLU A 37 -6.58 9.61 2.19
CA GLU A 37 -6.83 9.33 3.60
C GLU A 37 -6.02 8.14 4.11
N THR A 38 -5.48 7.34 3.21
CA THR A 38 -4.70 6.18 3.58
C THR A 38 -3.29 6.57 4.06
N TYR A 39 -2.86 7.80 3.79
CA TYR A 39 -1.50 8.24 4.14
C TYR A 39 -1.46 9.04 5.43
N ALA A 40 -0.38 8.86 6.20
CA ALA A 40 -0.08 9.72 7.34
C ALA A 40 0.78 10.86 6.82
N PHE A 41 0.53 12.09 7.22
CA PHE A 41 1.29 13.24 6.73
C PHE A 41 2.19 13.81 7.82
N PRO A 42 3.40 14.18 7.48
CA PRO A 42 4.00 14.05 6.16
C PRO A 42 4.43 12.61 5.92
N ALA A 43 4.31 12.15 4.70
CA ALA A 43 4.77 10.84 4.31
C ALA A 43 6.00 10.99 3.42
N LEU A 44 6.69 9.90 3.13
CA LEU A 44 7.92 9.96 2.36
C LEU A 44 7.92 8.87 1.30
N VAL A 45 8.28 9.20 0.09
CA VAL A 45 8.53 8.21 -0.96
C VAL A 45 10.04 8.20 -1.19
N VAL A 46 10.66 7.04 -1.02
CA VAL A 46 12.11 6.93 -1.13
C VAL A 46 12.45 6.02 -2.28
N THR A 47 13.22 6.54 -3.23
CA THR A 47 13.70 5.76 -4.37
C THR A 47 15.23 5.77 -4.34
N ASP A 48 15.83 5.06 -5.28
CA ASP A 48 17.30 5.06 -5.39
C ASP A 48 17.85 6.45 -5.65
N GLU A 49 17.05 7.34 -6.26
CA GLU A 49 17.56 8.65 -6.61
C GLU A 49 17.14 9.77 -5.68
N ALA A 50 16.08 9.61 -4.95
CA ALA A 50 15.54 10.75 -4.21
C ALA A 50 14.63 10.35 -3.05
N SER A 51 14.46 11.29 -2.15
CA SER A 51 13.44 11.20 -1.10
C SER A 51 12.45 12.32 -1.35
N VAL A 52 11.19 11.97 -1.55
CA VAL A 52 10.17 12.95 -1.90
C VAL A 52 9.20 13.07 -0.75
N LEU A 53 9.05 14.28 -0.25
CA LEU A 53 8.15 14.53 0.87
C LEU A 53 6.74 14.72 0.37
N ILE A 54 5.79 14.01 0.96
CA ILE A 54 4.39 14.15 0.64
C ILE A 54 3.75 14.87 1.83
N SER A 55 3.50 16.15 1.68
CA SER A 55 3.12 16.98 2.82
C SER A 55 1.64 16.96 3.14
N ASP A 56 0.78 16.72 2.18
CA ASP A 56 -0.64 16.85 2.40
C ASP A 56 -1.46 15.99 1.44
N ALA A 57 -2.77 15.97 1.66
CA ALA A 57 -3.67 15.14 0.88
C ALA A 57 -3.73 15.56 -0.59
N GLU A 58 -3.61 16.83 -0.87
CA GLU A 58 -3.67 17.31 -2.25
C GLU A 58 -2.48 16.78 -3.06
N THR A 59 -1.31 16.69 -2.45
CA THR A 59 -0.14 16.14 -3.10
C THR A 59 -0.38 14.68 -3.48
N VAL A 60 -1.03 13.92 -2.60
CA VAL A 60 -1.36 12.54 -2.90
C VAL A 60 -2.35 12.47 -4.07
N ARG A 61 -3.40 13.28 -4.03
CA ARG A 61 -4.41 13.25 -5.11
C ARG A 61 -3.77 13.55 -6.45
N GLU A 62 -2.89 14.54 -6.49
CA GLU A 62 -2.22 14.88 -7.74
C GLU A 62 -1.31 13.78 -8.23
N SER A 63 -0.61 13.12 -7.30
CA SER A 63 0.30 12.05 -7.67
C SER A 63 -0.44 10.86 -8.26
N PHE A 64 -1.65 10.59 -7.80
CA PHE A 64 -2.38 9.42 -8.26
C PHE A 64 -3.37 9.71 -9.39
N ARG A 65 -3.58 10.97 -9.77
CA ARG A 65 -4.54 11.31 -10.80
C ARG A 65 -4.17 10.69 -12.14
N GLY A 66 -2.91 10.77 -12.52
CA GLY A 66 -2.46 10.17 -13.77
C GLY A 66 -2.52 8.65 -13.74
N ALA A 67 -2.22 8.04 -12.61
CA ALA A 67 -2.29 6.59 -12.47
C ALA A 67 -3.75 6.11 -12.62
N ALA A 68 -4.70 6.83 -12.05
CA ALA A 68 -6.09 6.46 -12.15
C ALA A 68 -6.57 6.49 -13.60
N GLU A 69 -6.16 7.50 -14.36
CA GLU A 69 -6.51 7.57 -15.76
C GLU A 69 -5.86 6.45 -16.55
N SER A 70 -4.60 6.16 -16.26
CA SER A 70 -3.88 5.09 -16.94
C SER A 70 -4.55 3.73 -16.70
N TYR A 71 -4.98 3.47 -15.46
CA TYR A 71 -5.65 2.21 -15.15
C TYR A 71 -6.95 2.10 -15.96
N ARG A 72 -7.71 3.18 -16.05
CA ARG A 72 -8.97 3.17 -16.79
C ARG A 72 -8.70 2.91 -18.26
N GLU A 73 -7.70 3.55 -18.83
CA GLU A 73 -7.39 3.37 -20.24
C GLU A 73 -6.92 1.96 -20.57
N ARG A 74 -6.25 1.33 -19.62
CA ARG A 74 -5.74 -0.03 -19.83
C ARG A 74 -6.73 -1.10 -19.40
N GLY A 75 -7.93 -0.70 -18.97
CA GLY A 75 -8.95 -1.67 -18.57
C GLY A 75 -8.64 -2.37 -17.28
N LEU A 76 -7.86 -1.76 -16.40
CA LEU A 76 -7.53 -2.36 -15.11
C LEU A 76 -8.63 -2.01 -14.13
N VAL A 77 -9.30 -3.02 -13.60
CA VAL A 77 -10.44 -2.84 -12.73
C VAL A 77 -10.22 -3.38 -11.33
N GLY A 78 -9.09 -4.00 -11.07
CA GLY A 78 -8.79 -4.54 -9.74
C GLY A 78 -7.33 -4.40 -9.39
N ALA A 79 -7.05 -4.28 -8.12
CA ALA A 79 -5.68 -4.26 -7.60
C ALA A 79 -5.67 -5.21 -6.39
N VAL A 80 -4.94 -6.32 -6.52
CA VAL A 80 -4.89 -7.34 -5.48
C VAL A 80 -3.55 -7.28 -4.80
N ALA A 81 -3.55 -7.13 -3.49
CA ALA A 81 -2.33 -7.03 -2.70
C ALA A 81 -1.88 -8.43 -2.29
N GLN A 82 -0.64 -8.76 -2.61
CA GLN A 82 -0.05 -10.02 -2.20
C GLN A 82 1.09 -9.69 -1.24
N ILE A 83 0.92 -10.02 0.04
CA ILE A 83 1.94 -9.76 1.04
C ILE A 83 3.05 -10.77 0.87
N ARG A 84 4.27 -10.26 0.63
CA ARG A 84 5.43 -11.12 0.45
C ARG A 84 6.21 -11.29 1.75
N SER A 85 6.23 -10.28 2.58
CA SER A 85 6.85 -10.38 3.88
C SER A 85 6.29 -9.29 4.78
N LEU A 86 6.38 -9.49 6.09
CA LEU A 86 5.82 -8.58 7.06
C LEU A 86 6.69 -8.61 8.29
N GLY A 87 7.04 -7.46 8.80
CA GLY A 87 7.85 -7.37 10.02
C GLY A 87 7.33 -6.31 10.95
N THR A 88 7.21 -6.66 12.23
CA THR A 88 6.81 -5.70 13.23
C THR A 88 8.06 -4.96 13.71
N THR A 89 8.08 -3.65 13.53
CA THR A 89 9.22 -2.86 13.92
C THR A 89 9.09 -2.40 15.36
N SER A 90 7.89 -2.03 15.76
CA SER A 90 7.62 -1.61 17.12
C SER A 90 6.13 -1.81 17.35
N ALA A 91 5.61 -1.44 18.50
CA ALA A 91 4.20 -1.62 18.80
C ALA A 91 3.31 -0.89 17.81
N GLY A 92 3.76 0.21 17.25
CA GLY A 92 2.97 1.00 16.36
C GLY A 92 3.42 1.02 14.90
N LEU A 93 4.47 0.30 14.56
CA LEU A 93 5.02 0.36 13.21
C LEU A 93 5.25 -1.02 12.63
N VAL A 94 4.82 -1.21 11.39
CA VAL A 94 4.93 -2.50 10.69
C VAL A 94 5.50 -2.26 9.30
N TRP A 95 6.50 -3.04 8.91
CA TRP A 95 6.99 -3.03 7.54
C TRP A 95 6.29 -4.13 6.78
N VAL A 96 5.90 -3.86 5.54
CA VAL A 96 5.29 -4.89 4.71
C VAL A 96 5.80 -4.77 3.27
N ASP A 97 6.17 -5.91 2.69
CA ASP A 97 6.53 -5.99 1.29
C ASP A 97 5.32 -6.52 0.54
N VAL A 98 4.86 -5.80 -0.47
CA VAL A 98 3.63 -6.09 -1.19
C VAL A 98 3.92 -6.17 -2.68
N ARG A 99 3.36 -7.19 -3.31
CA ARG A 99 3.32 -7.26 -4.76
C ARG A 99 1.88 -6.98 -5.15
N TRP A 100 1.67 -5.90 -5.88
CA TRP A 100 0.35 -5.58 -6.38
C TRP A 100 0.13 -6.29 -7.71
N SER A 101 -1.00 -6.98 -7.85
CA SER A 101 -1.40 -7.61 -9.09
C SER A 101 -2.57 -6.83 -9.62
N TYR A 102 -2.38 -6.16 -10.76
CA TYR A 102 -3.43 -5.35 -11.36
C TYR A 102 -4.21 -6.22 -12.34
N ARG A 103 -5.53 -6.25 -12.19
CA ARG A 103 -6.39 -7.19 -12.87
C ARG A 103 -7.28 -6.50 -13.88
N ASP A 104 -7.48 -7.16 -15.03
CA ASP A 104 -8.38 -6.65 -16.05
C ASP A 104 -9.81 -7.13 -15.78
N GLU A 105 -10.73 -6.82 -16.68
CA GLU A 105 -12.12 -7.15 -16.46
C GLU A 105 -12.42 -8.64 -16.50
N TRP A 106 -11.49 -9.45 -16.91
CA TRP A 106 -11.63 -10.89 -16.88
C TRP A 106 -10.85 -11.50 -15.72
N ALA A 107 -10.44 -10.67 -14.78
CA ALA A 107 -9.68 -11.06 -13.59
C ALA A 107 -8.29 -11.61 -13.91
N GLY A 108 -7.80 -11.36 -15.12
CA GLY A 108 -6.44 -11.75 -15.47
C GLY A 108 -5.43 -10.72 -14.99
N GLU A 109 -4.23 -11.19 -14.65
CA GLU A 109 -3.20 -10.27 -14.20
C GLU A 109 -2.60 -9.58 -15.41
N ALA A 110 -2.77 -8.27 -15.49
CA ALA A 110 -2.28 -7.49 -16.60
C ALA A 110 -0.98 -6.78 -16.31
N ASP A 111 -0.68 -6.51 -15.06
CA ASP A 111 0.55 -5.80 -14.68
C ASP A 111 0.82 -6.03 -13.21
N THR A 112 2.03 -5.77 -12.76
CA THR A 112 2.41 -5.91 -11.35
C THR A 112 3.35 -4.78 -10.96
N GLU A 113 3.30 -4.42 -9.68
CA GLU A 113 4.25 -3.50 -9.10
C GLU A 113 4.56 -3.95 -7.68
N SER A 114 5.77 -3.75 -7.22
CA SER A 114 6.15 -4.14 -5.87
C SER A 114 6.59 -2.93 -5.06
N PHE A 115 6.19 -2.91 -3.81
CA PHE A 115 6.53 -1.82 -2.90
C PHE A 115 6.81 -2.35 -1.52
N ARG A 116 7.63 -1.63 -0.78
CA ARG A 116 7.75 -1.81 0.66
C ARG A 116 7.10 -0.61 1.31
N TYR A 117 6.22 -0.85 2.25
CA TYR A 117 5.57 0.23 2.99
C TYR A 117 5.94 0.17 4.47
N LEU A 118 6.07 1.33 5.09
CA LEU A 118 6.08 1.41 6.55
C LEU A 118 4.71 1.92 6.94
N LEU A 119 3.99 1.14 7.73
CA LEU A 119 2.65 1.47 8.16
C LEU A 119 2.64 1.84 9.63
N ARG A 120 1.87 2.86 9.98
CA ARG A 120 1.68 3.21 11.38
C ARG A 120 0.31 2.73 11.81
N ARG A 121 0.25 2.04 12.95
CA ARG A 121 -1.01 1.53 13.47
C ARG A 121 -1.81 2.70 14.02
N GLY A 122 -3.03 2.89 13.56
CA GLY A 122 -3.93 3.89 14.08
C GLY A 122 -4.95 3.26 15.00
N ARG A 123 -6.03 3.98 15.27
CA ARG A 123 -7.03 3.46 16.18
C ARG A 123 -7.77 2.29 15.56
N ASP A 124 -8.21 2.41 14.35
CA ASP A 124 -8.99 1.37 13.71
C ASP A 124 -8.29 0.69 12.55
N THR A 125 -7.27 1.28 12.01
CA THR A 125 -6.58 0.74 10.85
C THR A 125 -5.16 1.29 10.82
N PHE A 126 -4.52 1.24 9.67
CA PHE A 126 -3.16 1.73 9.51
C PHE A 126 -3.14 2.95 8.60
N GLN A 127 -2.03 3.65 8.60
CA GLN A 127 -1.75 4.69 7.61
C GLN A 127 -0.35 4.48 7.07
N ILE A 128 -0.13 4.84 5.81
CA ILE A 128 1.18 4.68 5.17
C ILE A 128 2.06 5.88 5.49
N CYS A 129 3.24 5.60 6.05
CA CYS A 129 4.21 6.64 6.38
C CYS A 129 5.33 6.71 5.37
N VAL A 130 5.76 5.59 4.83
CA VAL A 130 6.89 5.54 3.90
C VAL A 130 6.56 4.56 2.79
N VAL A 131 6.87 4.94 1.56
CA VAL A 131 6.70 4.10 0.38
C VAL A 131 8.06 3.94 -0.28
N VAL A 132 8.47 2.70 -0.52
CA VAL A 132 9.71 2.42 -1.23
C VAL A 132 9.35 1.54 -2.42
N PRO A 133 9.36 2.07 -3.65
CA PRO A 133 9.15 1.22 -4.82
C PRO A 133 10.30 0.21 -4.92
N VAL A 134 9.97 -1.03 -5.20
CA VAL A 134 10.96 -2.09 -5.26
C VAL A 134 11.02 -2.61 -6.68
N ASP A 135 12.22 -2.66 -7.23
CA ASP A 135 12.40 -3.14 -8.57
C ASP A 135 12.16 -4.65 -8.58
N PRO A 136 11.28 -5.11 -9.41
CA PRO A 136 10.97 -6.54 -9.40
C PRO A 136 12.09 -7.38 -9.91
N LEU A 137 13.14 -6.83 -10.49
CA LEU A 137 14.03 -7.56 -11.04
C LEU A 137 14.82 -8.20 -10.20
N ALA A 138 15.27 -7.89 -9.55
CA ALA A 138 16.21 -8.54 -8.77
C ALA A 138 16.47 -9.88 -8.98
#